data_28ab1416eeab212130972771a55ad868
#
_entry.id   28ab1416eeab212130972771a55ad868
#
_cell.length_a   1.000
_cell.length_b   1.000
_cell.length_c   1.000
_cell.angle_alpha   90.00
_cell.angle_beta   90.00
_cell.angle_gamma   90.00
#
_symmetry.space_group_name_H-M   'P 1'
#
loop_
_entity.id
_entity.type
_entity.pdbx_description
1 polymer ?
#
loop_
_entity_poly.entity_id
_entity_poly.type
_entity_poly.pdbx_seq_one_letter_code
_entity_poly.pdbx_strand_id
1 'polypeptide(L)'
;SERDQGNGFASGPFLDVLSNYILTPALLIYTATLYLYFAKIAIGWSLPKRGIAYLVFGYTITALVVQASQTLLQRRRYDWYYRRFGPIALPALAMFWIGVLYRVHQYGFTEARAYLVVCGTVMTLTVLMQFDRRTARYLYATVTGAALLALFTYVPGMTAADIGVRSQSVRADRLIDRLELADPTGRLTLARLTHADSTQKKDLRNLYESLEYLRDERGEEYLRAR
;
A
#
# COMPACT_ATOMS: atom_id res chain seq x y z
N SER A 1 -36.19 -21.72 39.53
CA SER A 1 -35.66 -22.40 38.35
C SER A 1 -34.57 -21.57 37.75
N GLU A 2 -33.40 -21.76 38.33
CA GLU A 2 -32.08 -21.36 37.82
C GLU A 2 -31.84 -22.16 36.56
N ARG A 3 -31.54 -21.51 35.48
CA ARG A 3 -30.61 -21.94 34.39
C ARG A 3 -30.93 -21.11 33.15
N ASP A 4 -30.18 -20.04 33.02
CA ASP A 4 -29.52 -19.64 31.75
C ASP A 4 -28.60 -18.42 32.03
N GLN A 5 -27.60 -18.65 32.84
CA GLN A 5 -26.36 -17.85 32.75
C GLN A 5 -25.53 -18.51 31.64
N GLY A 6 -26.02 -18.39 30.41
CA GLY A 6 -25.27 -18.74 29.24
C GLY A 6 -24.04 -17.84 29.14
N ASN A 7 -22.89 -18.45 29.09
CA ASN A 7 -21.54 -17.96 28.82
C ASN A 7 -21.52 -16.87 27.71
N GLY A 8 -21.96 -15.65 28.05
CA GLY A 8 -21.59 -14.46 27.32
C GLY A 8 -20.12 -14.25 27.55
N PHE A 9 -19.31 -14.49 26.52
CA PHE A 9 -17.86 -14.35 26.50
C PHE A 9 -17.39 -13.23 27.43
N ALA A 10 -16.57 -13.58 28.42
CA ALA A 10 -15.92 -12.67 29.38
C ALA A 10 -14.90 -11.73 28.70
N SER A 11 -15.05 -11.49 27.40
CA SER A 11 -14.20 -10.66 26.55
C SER A 11 -14.48 -9.16 26.70
N GLY A 12 -15.65 -8.75 27.19
CA GLY A 12 -16.03 -7.34 27.28
C GLY A 12 -15.04 -6.49 28.12
N PRO A 13 -14.71 -6.86 29.37
CA PRO A 13 -13.78 -6.08 30.20
C PRO A 13 -12.35 -6.08 29.63
N PHE A 14 -11.92 -7.19 29.03
CA PHE A 14 -10.59 -7.30 28.42
C PHE A 14 -10.49 -6.40 27.18
N LEU A 15 -11.49 -6.43 26.30
CA LEU A 15 -11.54 -5.57 25.11
C LEU A 15 -11.61 -4.09 25.50
N ASP A 16 -12.37 -3.74 26.55
CA ASP A 16 -12.45 -2.38 27.05
C ASP A 16 -11.08 -1.86 27.52
N VAL A 17 -10.34 -2.67 28.29
CA VAL A 17 -9.00 -2.31 28.74
C VAL A 17 -8.03 -2.24 27.57
N LEU A 18 -8.00 -3.25 26.70
CA LEU A 18 -7.11 -3.31 25.54
C LEU A 18 -7.33 -2.09 24.63
N SER A 19 -8.58 -1.80 24.26
CA SER A 19 -8.90 -0.70 23.33
C SER A 19 -8.70 0.67 23.95
N ASN A 20 -9.16 0.90 25.19
CA ASN A 20 -9.13 2.22 25.80
C ASN A 20 -7.78 2.60 26.41
N TYR A 21 -6.99 1.64 26.90
CA TYR A 21 -5.75 1.93 27.62
C TYR A 21 -4.48 1.57 26.85
N ILE A 22 -4.58 0.74 25.82
CA ILE A 22 -3.41 0.31 25.04
C ILE A 22 -3.54 0.80 23.59
N LEU A 23 -4.52 0.29 22.83
CA LEU A 23 -4.58 0.51 21.38
C LEU A 23 -4.86 1.97 21.03
N THR A 24 -5.85 2.60 21.65
CA THR A 24 -6.21 3.99 21.31
C THR A 24 -5.14 4.99 21.74
N PRO A 25 -4.54 4.95 22.94
CA PRO A 25 -3.40 5.80 23.26
C PRO A 25 -2.21 5.59 22.33
N ALA A 26 -1.89 4.33 21.96
CA ALA A 26 -0.85 4.03 21.01
C ALA A 26 -1.15 4.63 19.61
N LEU A 27 -2.40 4.54 19.15
CA LEU A 27 -2.84 5.18 17.89
C LEU A 27 -2.74 6.71 17.95
N LEU A 28 -3.06 7.34 19.06
CA LEU A 28 -2.93 8.79 19.24
C LEU A 28 -1.46 9.23 19.18
N ILE A 29 -0.58 8.50 19.87
CA ILE A 29 0.87 8.75 19.80
C ILE A 29 1.37 8.56 18.38
N TYR A 30 0.93 7.48 17.73
CA TYR A 30 1.31 7.21 16.34
C TYR A 30 0.82 8.30 15.39
N THR A 31 -0.43 8.77 15.57
CA THR A 31 -0.99 9.91 14.81
C THR A 31 -0.11 11.15 14.96
N ALA A 32 0.23 11.52 16.19
CA ALA A 32 1.08 12.68 16.45
C ALA A 32 2.47 12.52 15.80
N THR A 33 3.09 11.36 15.95
CA THR A 33 4.39 11.04 15.35
C THR A 33 4.34 11.12 13.82
N LEU A 34 3.28 10.58 13.21
CA LEU A 34 3.08 10.60 11.77
C LEU A 34 2.94 12.02 11.24
N TYR A 35 2.18 12.87 11.94
CA TYR A 35 2.01 14.27 11.58
C TYR A 35 3.30 15.09 11.74
N LEU A 36 4.06 14.87 12.81
CA LEU A 36 5.38 15.49 12.99
C LEU A 36 6.34 15.07 11.87
N TYR A 37 6.27 13.82 11.45
CA TYR A 37 7.04 13.32 10.32
C TYR A 37 6.63 13.98 9.00
N PHE A 38 5.34 14.17 8.75
CA PHE A 38 4.86 14.89 7.57
C PHE A 38 5.28 16.36 7.59
N ALA A 39 5.21 17.03 8.75
CA ALA A 39 5.71 18.39 8.91
C ALA A 39 7.21 18.48 8.58
N LYS A 40 8.02 17.52 9.05
CA LYS A 40 9.43 17.44 8.71
C LYS A 40 9.67 17.28 7.20
N ILE A 41 8.89 16.44 6.52
CA ILE A 41 8.97 16.26 5.07
C ILE A 41 8.60 17.55 4.34
N ALA A 42 7.51 18.22 4.77
CA ALA A 42 7.05 19.46 4.15
C ALA A 42 8.08 20.59 4.29
N ILE A 43 8.71 20.71 5.46
CA ILE A 43 9.74 21.72 5.72
C ILE A 43 11.04 21.37 4.97
N GLY A 44 11.46 20.10 5.01
CA GLY A 44 12.70 19.63 4.40
C GLY A 44 12.64 19.41 2.90
N TRP A 45 11.45 19.54 2.28
CA TRP A 45 11.18 19.32 0.85
C TRP A 45 11.82 18.04 0.29
N SER A 46 11.99 17.03 1.15
CA SER A 46 12.66 15.78 0.83
C SER A 46 11.74 14.58 1.11
N LEU A 47 11.24 13.96 0.05
CA LEU A 47 10.50 12.69 0.19
C LEU A 47 11.47 11.58 0.63
N PRO A 48 11.22 10.92 1.76
CA PRO A 48 12.06 9.82 2.20
C PRO A 48 11.98 8.66 1.21
N LYS A 49 13.16 8.12 0.92
CA LYS A 49 13.37 7.10 -0.11
C LYS A 49 12.64 5.77 0.14
N ARG A 50 12.14 5.48 1.36
CA ARG A 50 11.46 4.21 1.70
C ARG A 50 10.44 4.39 2.84
N GLY A 51 9.30 3.66 2.77
CA GLY A 51 8.51 3.30 3.96
C GLY A 51 7.24 4.10 4.24
N ILE A 52 7.04 5.34 3.77
CA ILE A 52 5.87 6.17 4.15
C ILE A 52 4.54 5.46 3.84
N ALA A 53 4.42 4.90 2.63
CA ALA A 53 3.19 4.23 2.23
C ALA A 53 2.82 3.07 3.17
N TYR A 54 3.81 2.27 3.56
CA TYR A 54 3.58 1.16 4.50
C TYR A 54 3.24 1.62 5.91
N LEU A 55 3.88 2.72 6.38
CA LEU A 55 3.58 3.32 7.69
C LEU A 55 2.14 3.84 7.74
N VAL A 56 1.73 4.61 6.72
CA VAL A 56 0.36 5.12 6.64
C VAL A 56 -0.65 3.98 6.47
N PHE A 57 -0.32 2.98 5.67
CA PHE A 57 -1.15 1.81 5.47
C PHE A 57 -1.39 1.05 6.78
N GLY A 58 -0.32 0.70 7.51
CA GLY A 58 -0.42 0.04 8.81
C GLY A 58 -1.20 0.86 9.83
N TYR A 59 -0.95 2.17 9.91
CA TYR A 59 -1.69 3.10 10.77
C TYR A 59 -3.19 3.08 10.46
N THR A 60 -3.55 3.29 9.20
CA THR A 60 -4.96 3.44 8.83
C THR A 60 -5.74 2.14 9.01
N ILE A 61 -5.15 0.98 8.64
CA ILE A 61 -5.78 -0.32 8.87
C ILE A 61 -5.97 -0.56 10.37
N THR A 62 -4.93 -0.36 11.18
CA THR A 62 -5.03 -0.55 12.63
C THR A 62 -6.11 0.35 13.23
N ALA A 63 -6.16 1.63 12.82
CA ALA A 63 -7.18 2.55 13.28
C ALA A 63 -8.59 2.13 12.88
N LEU A 64 -8.79 1.64 11.63
CA LEU A 64 -10.07 1.12 11.15
C LEU A 64 -10.51 -0.13 11.92
N VAL A 65 -9.59 -1.05 12.21
CA VAL A 65 -9.88 -2.26 13.00
C VAL A 65 -10.28 -1.90 14.43
N VAL A 66 -9.51 -1.00 15.08
CA VAL A 66 -9.85 -0.55 16.44
C VAL A 66 -11.15 0.27 16.44
N GLN A 67 -11.42 1.05 15.40
CA GLN A 67 -12.70 1.74 15.24
C GLN A 67 -13.87 0.76 15.08
N ALA A 68 -13.72 -0.29 14.28
CA ALA A 68 -14.74 -1.33 14.15
C ALA A 68 -14.99 -2.05 15.48
N SER A 69 -13.93 -2.32 16.26
CA SER A 69 -14.07 -2.94 17.58
C SER A 69 -14.76 -2.04 18.62
N GLN A 70 -14.83 -0.70 18.40
CA GLN A 70 -15.56 0.22 19.31
C GLN A 70 -17.05 -0.13 19.45
N THR A 71 -17.63 -0.82 18.45
CA THR A 71 -19.04 -1.27 18.54
C THR A 71 -19.25 -2.33 19.60
N LEU A 72 -18.20 -3.08 19.96
CA LEU A 72 -18.22 -4.16 20.96
C LEU A 72 -17.91 -3.67 22.38
N LEU A 73 -17.44 -2.41 22.54
CA LEU A 73 -17.04 -1.86 23.82
C LEU A 73 -18.24 -1.38 24.63
N GLN A 74 -18.22 -1.69 25.93
CA GLN A 74 -19.21 -1.19 26.89
C GLN A 74 -18.95 0.27 27.27
N ARG A 75 -17.67 0.66 27.36
CA ARG A 75 -17.25 2.03 27.70
C ARG A 75 -16.36 2.62 26.61
N ARG A 76 -16.82 3.68 25.94
CA ARG A 76 -16.10 4.36 24.86
C ARG A 76 -15.48 5.66 25.40
N ARG A 77 -14.18 5.62 25.73
CA ARG A 77 -13.48 6.79 26.29
C ARG A 77 -13.02 7.78 25.21
N TYR A 78 -12.67 7.31 24.02
CA TYR A 78 -12.10 8.11 22.93
C TYR A 78 -13.03 8.27 21.72
N ASP A 79 -14.34 8.32 21.97
CA ASP A 79 -15.36 8.43 20.93
C ASP A 79 -15.14 9.67 20.03
N TRP A 80 -14.64 10.77 20.60
CA TRP A 80 -14.30 11.98 19.89
C TRP A 80 -13.26 11.76 18.77
N TYR A 81 -12.25 10.91 19.00
CA TYR A 81 -11.20 10.59 18.03
C TYR A 81 -11.78 9.80 16.86
N TYR A 82 -12.55 8.75 17.13
CA TYR A 82 -13.15 7.89 16.10
C TYR A 82 -14.25 8.59 15.30
N ARG A 83 -15.01 9.49 15.91
CA ARG A 83 -15.99 10.33 15.19
C ARG A 83 -15.32 11.30 14.22
N ARG A 84 -14.10 11.70 14.49
CA ARG A 84 -13.32 12.61 13.64
C ARG A 84 -12.20 11.91 12.88
N PHE A 85 -12.19 10.58 12.88
CA PHE A 85 -11.11 9.82 12.24
C PHE A 85 -11.02 10.10 10.74
N GLY A 86 -12.14 10.24 10.03
CA GLY A 86 -12.15 10.60 8.62
C GLY A 86 -11.29 11.84 8.31
N PRO A 87 -11.60 13.03 8.86
CA PRO A 87 -10.76 14.21 8.71
C PRO A 87 -9.31 14.02 9.16
N ILE A 88 -9.10 13.31 10.27
CA ILE A 88 -7.74 13.02 10.78
C ILE A 88 -6.97 12.13 9.81
N ALA A 89 -7.58 11.19 9.13
CA ALA A 89 -6.90 10.28 8.21
C ALA A 89 -6.57 10.93 6.84
N LEU A 90 -7.28 12.00 6.43
CA LEU A 90 -7.10 12.59 5.08
C LEU A 90 -5.67 13.01 4.76
N PRO A 91 -4.93 13.76 5.61
CA PRO A 91 -3.55 14.13 5.32
C PRO A 91 -2.63 12.91 5.22
N ALA A 92 -2.88 11.89 6.03
CA ALA A 92 -2.13 10.64 5.97
C ALA A 92 -2.40 9.91 4.64
N LEU A 93 -3.65 9.84 4.20
CA LEU A 93 -4.02 9.28 2.89
C LEU A 93 -3.41 10.06 1.73
N ALA A 94 -3.39 11.39 1.79
CA ALA A 94 -2.74 12.21 0.78
C ALA A 94 -1.24 11.87 0.67
N MET A 95 -0.54 11.76 1.80
CA MET A 95 0.87 11.36 1.83
C MET A 95 1.10 9.91 1.37
N PHE A 96 0.16 9.02 1.67
CA PHE A 96 0.17 7.65 1.16
C PHE A 96 0.17 7.66 -0.39
N TRP A 97 -0.80 8.35 -1.00
CA TRP A 97 -0.93 8.41 -2.44
C TRP A 97 0.24 9.11 -3.12
N ILE A 98 0.74 10.21 -2.56
CA ILE A 98 1.97 10.86 -3.05
C ILE A 98 3.13 9.85 -3.05
N GLY A 99 3.32 9.12 -1.96
CA GLY A 99 4.39 8.12 -1.85
C GLY A 99 4.24 6.94 -2.81
N VAL A 100 3.02 6.44 -3.01
CA VAL A 100 2.72 5.33 -3.93
C VAL A 100 2.90 5.77 -5.37
N LEU A 101 2.26 6.87 -5.78
CA LEU A 101 2.31 7.37 -7.16
C LEU A 101 3.73 7.76 -7.57
N TYR A 102 4.47 8.42 -6.68
CA TYR A 102 5.89 8.74 -6.93
C TYR A 102 6.70 7.49 -7.24
N ARG A 103 6.50 6.41 -6.47
CA ARG A 103 7.24 5.15 -6.68
C ARG A 103 6.81 4.41 -7.93
N VAL A 104 5.50 4.36 -8.21
CA VAL A 104 4.99 3.76 -9.43
C VAL A 104 5.53 4.50 -10.65
N HIS A 105 5.57 5.83 -10.60
CA HIS A 105 6.13 6.64 -11.70
C HIS A 105 7.64 6.40 -11.88
N GLN A 106 8.40 6.30 -10.78
CA GLN A 106 9.86 6.18 -10.84
C GLN A 106 10.33 4.76 -11.17
N TYR A 107 9.65 3.73 -10.64
CA TYR A 107 10.12 2.33 -10.68
C TYR A 107 9.16 1.38 -11.39
N GLY A 108 8.03 1.86 -11.91
CA GLY A 108 6.98 1.04 -12.49
C GLY A 108 6.20 0.23 -11.46
N PHE A 109 5.20 -0.51 -11.94
CA PHE A 109 4.47 -1.46 -11.12
C PHE A 109 5.31 -2.72 -10.86
N THR A 110 5.17 -3.25 -9.66
CA THR A 110 5.50 -4.61 -9.26
C THR A 110 4.28 -5.20 -8.57
N GLU A 111 4.23 -6.51 -8.39
CA GLU A 111 3.12 -7.18 -7.71
C GLU A 111 2.77 -6.51 -6.38
N ALA A 112 3.76 -6.30 -5.49
CA ALA A 112 3.57 -5.66 -4.19
C ALA A 112 2.99 -4.23 -4.30
N ARG A 113 3.38 -3.46 -5.33
CA ARG A 113 2.84 -2.10 -5.54
C ARG A 113 1.43 -2.15 -6.10
N ALA A 114 1.10 -3.12 -6.95
CA ALA A 114 -0.26 -3.32 -7.43
C ALA A 114 -1.21 -3.63 -6.26
N TYR A 115 -0.85 -4.56 -5.37
CA TYR A 115 -1.61 -4.81 -4.15
C TYR A 115 -1.71 -3.57 -3.25
N LEU A 116 -0.62 -2.80 -3.11
CA LEU A 116 -0.65 -1.58 -2.30
C LEU A 116 -1.62 -0.54 -2.85
N VAL A 117 -1.73 -0.39 -4.18
CA VAL A 117 -2.70 0.50 -4.83
C VAL A 117 -4.13 0.01 -4.60
N VAL A 118 -4.39 -1.29 -4.77
CA VAL A 118 -5.72 -1.87 -4.54
C VAL A 118 -6.15 -1.70 -3.09
N CYS A 119 -5.30 -2.12 -2.15
CA CYS A 119 -5.58 -1.98 -0.71
C CYS A 119 -5.71 -0.51 -0.30
N GLY A 120 -4.88 0.37 -0.85
CA GLY A 120 -4.96 1.81 -0.63
C GLY A 120 -6.26 2.42 -1.14
N THR A 121 -6.77 1.93 -2.27
CA THR A 121 -8.08 2.35 -2.80
C THR A 121 -9.20 1.92 -1.87
N VAL A 122 -9.22 0.65 -1.44
CA VAL A 122 -10.21 0.15 -0.47
C VAL A 122 -10.16 0.94 0.82
N MET A 123 -8.97 1.18 1.36
CA MET A 123 -8.75 1.96 2.58
C MET A 123 -9.27 3.39 2.41
N THR A 124 -8.97 4.04 1.29
CA THR A 124 -9.43 5.40 0.99
C THR A 124 -10.95 5.47 0.90
N LEU A 125 -11.57 4.53 0.18
CA LEU A 125 -13.03 4.44 0.09
C LEU A 125 -13.65 4.23 1.46
N THR A 126 -13.08 3.36 2.30
CA THR A 126 -13.57 3.11 3.67
C THR A 126 -13.52 4.38 4.53
N VAL A 127 -12.44 5.16 4.43
CA VAL A 127 -12.33 6.43 5.17
C VAL A 127 -13.29 7.47 4.61
N LEU A 128 -13.46 7.57 3.29
CA LEU A 128 -14.41 8.51 2.67
C LEU A 128 -15.87 8.19 3.03
N MET A 129 -16.23 6.90 3.11
CA MET A 129 -17.58 6.48 3.54
C MET A 129 -17.92 6.93 4.97
N GLN A 130 -16.92 7.25 5.81
CA GLN A 130 -17.15 7.73 7.18
C GLN A 130 -17.67 9.17 7.23
N PHE A 131 -17.55 9.95 6.15
CA PHE A 131 -18.10 11.31 6.08
C PHE A 131 -19.63 11.30 5.93
N ASP A 132 -20.19 10.23 5.33
CA ASP A 132 -21.63 10.07 5.24
C ASP A 132 -22.12 8.99 6.21
N ARG A 133 -22.86 9.40 7.24
CA ARG A 133 -23.44 8.50 8.26
C ARG A 133 -24.41 7.47 7.68
N ARG A 134 -24.99 7.72 6.49
CA ARG A 134 -25.89 6.79 5.82
C ARG A 134 -25.14 5.65 5.14
N THR A 135 -23.93 5.92 4.67
CA THR A 135 -23.11 4.99 3.90
C THR A 135 -22.06 4.26 4.74
N ALA A 136 -21.91 4.62 6.03
CA ALA A 136 -20.95 4.01 6.97
C ALA A 136 -21.31 2.55 7.31
N ARG A 137 -21.52 1.72 6.29
CA ARG A 137 -21.76 0.28 6.43
C ARG A 137 -20.46 -0.44 6.12
N TYR A 138 -19.69 -0.75 7.14
CA TYR A 138 -18.42 -1.51 7.04
C TYR A 138 -18.55 -2.77 6.19
N LEU A 139 -19.74 -3.40 6.16
CA LEU A 139 -20.03 -4.57 5.35
C LEU A 139 -19.78 -4.31 3.86
N TYR A 140 -20.26 -3.18 3.32
CA TYR A 140 -20.04 -2.85 1.90
C TYR A 140 -18.56 -2.62 1.59
N ALA A 141 -17.84 -1.92 2.46
CA ALA A 141 -16.40 -1.70 2.29
C ALA A 141 -15.64 -3.04 2.32
N THR A 142 -16.02 -3.94 3.24
CA THR A 142 -15.39 -5.27 3.34
C THR A 142 -15.69 -6.13 2.12
N VAL A 143 -16.95 -6.20 1.67
CA VAL A 143 -17.34 -6.99 0.49
C VAL A 143 -16.69 -6.44 -0.78
N THR A 144 -16.71 -5.11 -0.97
CA THR A 144 -16.07 -4.48 -2.13
C THR A 144 -14.56 -4.70 -2.09
N GLY A 145 -13.94 -4.57 -0.92
CA GLY A 145 -12.52 -4.82 -0.73
C GLY A 145 -12.13 -6.27 -1.04
N ALA A 146 -12.89 -7.22 -0.52
CA ALA A 146 -12.69 -8.64 -0.79
C ALA A 146 -12.89 -8.97 -2.28
N ALA A 147 -13.90 -8.40 -2.93
CA ALA A 147 -14.15 -8.58 -4.35
C ALA A 147 -13.01 -8.01 -5.22
N LEU A 148 -12.52 -6.82 -4.89
CA LEU A 148 -11.37 -6.23 -5.59
C LEU A 148 -10.10 -7.07 -5.39
N LEU A 149 -9.81 -7.49 -4.17
CA LEU A 149 -8.65 -8.36 -3.90
C LEU A 149 -8.77 -9.70 -4.64
N ALA A 150 -9.95 -10.31 -4.65
CA ALA A 150 -10.19 -11.55 -5.39
C ALA A 150 -10.00 -11.34 -6.91
N LEU A 151 -10.49 -10.24 -7.46
CA LEU A 151 -10.30 -9.88 -8.88
C LEU A 151 -8.80 -9.81 -9.23
N PHE A 152 -8.02 -9.07 -8.43
CA PHE A 152 -6.58 -8.88 -8.67
C PHE A 152 -5.73 -10.11 -8.32
N THR A 153 -6.30 -11.11 -7.67
CA THR A 153 -5.59 -12.36 -7.34
C THR A 153 -5.90 -13.48 -8.31
N TYR A 154 -7.16 -13.59 -8.77
CA TYR A 154 -7.61 -14.78 -9.48
C TYR A 154 -7.97 -14.57 -10.94
N VAL A 155 -8.16 -13.33 -11.41
CA VAL A 155 -8.53 -13.10 -12.82
C VAL A 155 -7.27 -13.04 -13.69
N PRO A 156 -7.07 -14.03 -14.61
CA PRO A 156 -5.91 -14.06 -15.48
C PRO A 156 -5.82 -12.78 -16.36
N GLY A 157 -4.62 -12.25 -16.51
CA GLY A 157 -4.36 -11.01 -17.24
C GLY A 157 -4.63 -9.72 -16.45
N MET A 158 -5.32 -9.81 -15.31
CA MET A 158 -5.56 -8.71 -14.37
C MET A 158 -4.90 -8.93 -13.00
N THR A 159 -4.15 -10.03 -12.84
CA THR A 159 -3.45 -10.30 -11.58
C THR A 159 -2.40 -9.23 -11.29
N ALA A 160 -2.10 -9.03 -10.02
CA ALA A 160 -1.05 -8.10 -9.60
C ALA A 160 0.31 -8.45 -10.24
N ALA A 161 0.60 -9.74 -10.40
CA ALA A 161 1.79 -10.25 -11.09
C ALA A 161 1.78 -9.90 -12.59
N ASP A 162 0.65 -10.11 -13.30
CA ASP A 162 0.53 -9.78 -14.71
C ASP A 162 0.72 -8.28 -14.99
N ILE A 163 0.13 -7.43 -14.13
CA ILE A 163 0.31 -5.97 -14.18
C ILE A 163 1.78 -5.61 -13.95
N GLY A 164 2.43 -6.26 -12.99
CA GLY A 164 3.85 -6.09 -12.69
C GLY A 164 4.71 -6.47 -13.89
N VAL A 165 4.54 -7.65 -14.43
CA VAL A 165 5.26 -8.15 -15.60
C VAL A 165 5.09 -7.22 -16.79
N ARG A 166 3.86 -6.82 -17.11
CA ARG A 166 3.59 -5.91 -18.24
C ARG A 166 4.28 -4.56 -18.05
N SER A 167 4.22 -3.99 -16.85
CA SER A 167 4.84 -2.71 -16.51
C SER A 167 6.37 -2.77 -16.59
N GLN A 168 6.98 -3.83 -16.04
CA GLN A 168 8.45 -3.99 -16.06
C GLN A 168 8.96 -4.35 -17.45
N SER A 169 8.18 -5.07 -18.25
CA SER A 169 8.48 -5.33 -19.65
C SER A 169 8.59 -4.03 -20.45
N VAL A 170 7.55 -3.20 -20.41
CA VAL A 170 7.56 -1.90 -21.12
C VAL A 170 8.68 -0.98 -20.61
N ARG A 171 9.00 -1.06 -19.32
CA ARG A 171 10.11 -0.28 -18.77
C ARG A 171 11.46 -0.78 -19.24
N ALA A 172 11.66 -2.09 -19.29
CA ALA A 172 12.90 -2.69 -19.79
C ALA A 172 13.12 -2.30 -21.27
N ASP A 173 12.10 -2.39 -22.13
CA ASP A 173 12.18 -1.99 -23.53
C ASP A 173 12.61 -0.53 -23.69
N ARG A 174 11.96 0.39 -22.97
CA ARG A 174 12.33 1.82 -23.00
C ARG A 174 13.78 2.08 -22.55
N LEU A 175 14.28 1.29 -21.60
CA LEU A 175 15.65 1.45 -21.11
C LEU A 175 16.65 0.85 -22.10
N ILE A 176 16.31 -0.27 -22.76
CA ILE A 176 17.11 -0.87 -23.83
C ILE A 176 17.24 0.12 -25.00
N ASP A 177 16.12 0.70 -25.43
CA ASP A 177 16.10 1.70 -26.51
C ASP A 177 16.91 2.95 -26.14
N ARG A 178 16.73 3.47 -24.92
CA ARG A 178 17.45 4.68 -24.45
C ARG A 178 18.96 4.48 -24.33
N LEU A 179 19.37 3.28 -23.95
CA LEU A 179 20.78 2.92 -23.80
C LEU A 179 21.39 2.39 -25.10
N GLU A 180 20.59 2.30 -26.17
CA GLU A 180 20.99 1.77 -27.48
C GLU A 180 21.69 0.40 -27.37
N LEU A 181 21.17 -0.46 -26.47
CA LEU A 181 21.76 -1.78 -26.23
C LEU A 181 21.34 -2.85 -27.24
N ALA A 182 20.29 -2.62 -28.00
CA ALA A 182 19.83 -3.55 -29.02
C ALA A 182 20.68 -3.43 -30.27
N ASP A 183 21.18 -4.56 -30.75
CA ASP A 183 21.81 -4.70 -32.06
C ASP A 183 20.72 -4.80 -33.15
N PRO A 184 20.98 -4.52 -34.45
CA PRO A 184 20.03 -4.73 -35.56
C PRO A 184 19.43 -6.14 -35.60
N THR A 185 20.06 -7.10 -34.96
CA THR A 185 19.59 -8.49 -34.83
C THR A 185 18.70 -8.71 -33.59
N GLY A 186 18.44 -7.66 -32.79
CA GLY A 186 17.65 -7.76 -31.53
C GLY A 186 18.41 -8.33 -30.33
N ARG A 187 19.72 -8.58 -30.47
CA ARG A 187 20.54 -9.06 -29.31
C ARG A 187 21.05 -7.90 -28.48
N LEU A 188 21.05 -8.09 -27.14
CA LEU A 188 21.61 -7.11 -26.22
C LEU A 188 23.16 -7.14 -26.26
N THR A 189 23.77 -6.02 -26.58
CA THR A 189 25.24 -5.86 -26.63
C THR A 189 25.70 -4.85 -25.61
N LEU A 190 26.42 -5.31 -24.60
CA LEU A 190 27.00 -4.46 -23.53
C LEU A 190 28.27 -3.72 -23.95
N ALA A 191 28.82 -4.02 -25.15
CA ALA A 191 30.11 -3.49 -25.62
C ALA A 191 30.16 -1.95 -25.74
N ARG A 192 29.01 -1.26 -25.81
CA ARG A 192 28.92 0.21 -25.93
C ARG A 192 29.04 0.98 -24.62
N LEU A 193 29.12 0.27 -23.48
CA LEU A 193 29.05 0.88 -22.14
C LEU A 193 30.43 1.13 -21.48
N THR A 194 31.52 1.11 -22.24
CA THR A 194 32.89 1.24 -21.73
C THR A 194 33.16 2.56 -20.96
N HIS A 195 32.33 3.60 -21.21
CA HIS A 195 32.41 4.91 -20.52
C HIS A 195 31.02 5.42 -20.09
N ALA A 196 30.29 4.61 -19.30
CA ALA A 196 28.94 5.00 -18.86
C ALA A 196 28.98 6.22 -17.92
N ASP A 197 28.27 7.28 -18.31
CA ASP A 197 27.99 8.45 -17.46
C ASP A 197 27.11 8.07 -16.26
N SER A 198 27.05 8.93 -15.24
CA SER A 198 26.26 8.71 -14.02
C SER A 198 24.78 8.43 -14.31
N THR A 199 24.21 9.03 -15.37
CA THR A 199 22.83 8.81 -15.82
C THR A 199 22.68 7.42 -16.44
N GLN A 200 23.62 7.02 -17.30
CA GLN A 200 23.64 5.70 -17.92
C GLN A 200 23.81 4.58 -16.89
N LYS A 201 24.64 4.79 -15.86
CA LYS A 201 24.79 3.85 -14.74
C LYS A 201 23.49 3.66 -13.97
N LYS A 202 22.72 4.73 -13.78
CA LYS A 202 21.41 4.67 -13.15
C LYS A 202 20.40 3.91 -14.01
N ASP A 203 20.38 4.18 -15.31
CA ASP A 203 19.48 3.52 -16.25
C ASP A 203 19.81 2.03 -16.41
N LEU A 204 21.10 1.67 -16.41
CA LEU A 204 21.55 0.27 -16.37
C LEU A 204 21.09 -0.47 -15.12
N ARG A 205 21.24 0.16 -13.96
CA ARG A 205 20.75 -0.41 -12.70
C ARG A 205 19.22 -0.62 -12.75
N ASN A 206 18.49 0.35 -13.26
CA ASN A 206 17.04 0.26 -13.41
C ASN A 206 16.65 -0.86 -14.41
N LEU A 207 17.42 -1.04 -15.48
CA LEU A 207 17.23 -2.13 -16.43
C LEU A 207 17.47 -3.49 -15.77
N TYR A 208 18.57 -3.62 -15.05
CA TYR A 208 18.88 -4.84 -14.29
C TYR A 208 17.75 -5.20 -13.30
N GLU A 209 17.28 -4.24 -12.50
CA GLU A 209 16.17 -4.43 -11.57
C GLU A 209 14.87 -4.90 -12.28
N SER A 210 14.60 -4.38 -13.50
CA SER A 210 13.44 -4.78 -14.29
C SER A 210 13.59 -6.18 -14.87
N LEU A 211 14.77 -6.53 -15.38
CA LEU A 211 15.04 -7.87 -15.92
C LEU A 211 15.08 -8.94 -14.82
N GLU A 212 15.65 -8.62 -13.65
CA GLU A 212 15.62 -9.49 -12.47
C GLU A 212 14.19 -9.81 -12.05
N TYR A 213 13.32 -8.78 -11.94
CA TYR A 213 11.91 -8.98 -11.65
C TYR A 213 11.21 -9.88 -12.68
N LEU A 214 11.46 -9.66 -13.98
CA LEU A 214 10.86 -10.48 -15.04
C LEU A 214 11.34 -11.93 -15.00
N ARG A 215 12.63 -12.15 -14.69
CA ARG A 215 13.19 -13.48 -14.48
C ARG A 215 12.53 -14.22 -13.32
N ASP A 216 12.37 -13.52 -12.20
CA ASP A 216 11.81 -14.11 -10.97
C ASP A 216 10.32 -14.46 -11.15
N GLU A 217 9.56 -13.68 -11.93
CA GLU A 217 8.12 -13.91 -12.17
C GLU A 217 7.82 -14.89 -13.31
N ARG A 218 8.62 -14.92 -14.37
CA ARG A 218 8.33 -15.67 -15.59
C ARG A 218 9.41 -16.70 -15.98
N GLY A 219 10.52 -16.73 -15.27
CA GLY A 219 11.64 -17.62 -15.54
C GLY A 219 12.60 -17.12 -16.62
N GLU A 220 13.74 -17.80 -16.74
CA GLU A 220 14.77 -17.44 -17.73
C GLU A 220 14.33 -17.63 -19.18
N GLU A 221 13.46 -18.61 -19.45
CA GLU A 221 12.98 -18.88 -20.81
C GLU A 221 12.22 -17.70 -21.39
N TYR A 222 11.45 -16.99 -20.58
CA TYR A 222 10.74 -15.77 -20.97
C TYR A 222 11.70 -14.66 -21.42
N LEU A 223 12.83 -14.51 -20.74
CA LEU A 223 13.85 -13.53 -21.12
C LEU A 223 14.62 -13.92 -22.40
N ARG A 224 14.82 -15.22 -22.63
CA ARG A 224 15.50 -15.72 -23.84
C ARG A 224 14.63 -15.61 -25.10
N ALA A 225 13.31 -15.68 -24.92
CA ALA A 225 12.34 -15.61 -26.02
C ALA A 225 12.02 -14.16 -26.43
N ARG A 226 12.52 -13.18 -25.67
CA ARG A 226 12.29 -11.76 -25.89
C ARG A 226 13.52 -11.04 -26.46
#